data_4814607c8eef9a124d183dfe15de260b
#
_entry.id   4814607c8eef9a124d183dfe15de260b
#
_cell.length_a   1.000
_cell.length_b   1.000
_cell.length_c   1.000
_cell.angle_alpha   90.00
_cell.angle_beta   90.00
_cell.angle_gamma   90.00
#
_symmetry.space_group_name_H-M   'P 1'
#
loop_
_entity.id
_entity.type
_entity.pdbx_description
1 polymer ?
#
loop_
_entity_poly.entity_id
_entity_poly.type
_entity_poly.pdbx_seq_one_letter_code
_entity_poly.pdbx_strand_id
1 'polypeptide(L)'
;MITLHSISQTIINYDALNELTDGDEAIQSLIFEGFLKDGQTRMDELELAVAWGDFSQVKLLAHALKGIARTLCAERLTDQCLTLEEAALANDIAKVKEVYAHVSIEYKQVMQLLNHGSED
;
A
#
# COMPACT_ATOMS: atom_id res chain seq x y z
N MET A 1 3.11 8.74 -25.29
CA MET A 1 3.21 7.30 -25.05
C MET A 1 3.69 7.04 -23.63
N ILE A 2 3.04 6.12 -22.93
CA ILE A 2 3.42 5.77 -21.56
C ILE A 2 4.52 4.71 -21.60
N THR A 3 5.64 5.00 -20.93
CA THR A 3 6.77 4.07 -20.85
C THR A 3 6.65 3.20 -19.59
N LEU A 4 7.44 2.11 -19.51
CA LEU A 4 7.51 1.30 -18.29
C LEU A 4 7.94 2.12 -17.09
N HIS A 5 8.89 3.05 -17.28
CA HIS A 5 9.32 3.94 -16.21
C HIS A 5 8.15 4.79 -15.70
N SER A 6 7.33 5.33 -16.60
CA SER A 6 6.17 6.15 -16.23
C SER A 6 5.14 5.33 -15.44
N ILE A 7 4.90 4.08 -15.83
CA ILE A 7 3.98 3.18 -15.12
C ILE A 7 4.52 2.88 -13.73
N SER A 8 5.81 2.53 -13.62
CA SER A 8 6.44 2.26 -12.32
C SER A 8 6.36 3.47 -11.40
N GLN A 9 6.55 4.67 -11.95
CA GLN A 9 6.50 5.92 -11.20
C GLN A 9 5.09 6.22 -10.65
N THR A 10 4.03 5.74 -11.32
CA THR A 10 2.66 5.90 -10.80
C THR A 10 2.37 4.94 -9.64
N ILE A 11 3.06 3.81 -9.57
CA ILE A 11 2.89 2.81 -8.51
C ILE A 11 3.72 3.22 -7.29
N ILE A 12 4.99 3.55 -7.51
CA ILE A 12 5.90 4.09 -6.49
C ILE A 12 6.50 5.37 -7.05
N ASN A 13 6.36 6.46 -6.32
CA ASN A 13 6.95 7.73 -6.72
C ASN A 13 8.44 7.72 -6.32
N TYR A 14 9.29 7.26 -7.23
CA TYR A 14 10.73 7.12 -6.97
C TYR A 14 11.42 8.46 -6.73
N ASP A 15 10.96 9.52 -7.35
CA ASP A 15 11.52 10.85 -7.13
C ASP A 15 11.30 11.29 -5.68
N ALA A 16 10.06 11.09 -5.17
CA ALA A 16 9.75 11.38 -3.79
C ALA A 16 10.52 10.48 -2.83
N LEU A 17 10.67 9.20 -3.17
CA LEU A 17 11.43 8.26 -2.35
C LEU A 17 12.90 8.65 -2.28
N ASN A 18 13.48 9.09 -3.40
CA ASN A 18 14.86 9.56 -3.42
C ASN A 18 15.05 10.83 -2.57
N GLU A 19 14.08 11.73 -2.59
CA GLU A 19 14.12 12.90 -1.72
C GLU A 19 14.02 12.51 -0.25
N LEU A 20 13.10 11.62 0.07
CA LEU A 20 12.87 11.16 1.44
C LEU A 20 14.11 10.49 2.04
N THR A 21 14.82 9.73 1.23
CA THR A 21 15.97 8.93 1.67
C THR A 21 17.31 9.59 1.33
N ASP A 22 17.28 10.75 0.73
CA ASP A 22 18.47 11.47 0.26
C ASP A 22 19.32 10.58 -0.66
N GLY A 23 18.64 9.75 -1.46
CA GLY A 23 19.28 8.84 -2.40
C GLY A 23 20.00 7.66 -1.78
N ASP A 24 19.85 7.43 -0.49
CA ASP A 24 20.55 6.36 0.22
C ASP A 24 19.92 5.00 -0.09
N GLU A 25 20.64 4.20 -0.88
CA GLU A 25 20.16 2.88 -1.32
C GLU A 25 19.99 1.90 -0.16
N ALA A 26 20.81 1.99 0.88
CA ALA A 26 20.68 1.11 2.04
C ALA A 26 19.37 1.40 2.79
N ILE A 27 19.01 2.66 2.93
CA ILE A 27 17.75 3.07 3.54
C ILE A 27 16.58 2.60 2.68
N GLN A 28 16.68 2.78 1.37
CA GLN A 28 15.62 2.34 0.45
C GLN A 28 15.41 0.83 0.53
N SER A 29 16.48 0.04 0.61
CA SER A 29 16.38 -1.40 0.76
C SER A 29 15.66 -1.79 2.05
N LEU A 30 15.94 -1.11 3.15
CA LEU A 30 15.25 -1.35 4.41
C LEU A 30 13.76 -1.05 4.32
N ILE A 31 13.40 0.03 3.61
CA ILE A 31 12.00 0.38 3.37
C ILE A 31 11.31 -0.71 2.54
N PHE A 32 11.96 -1.20 1.47
CA PHE A 32 11.41 -2.25 0.63
C PHE A 32 11.20 -3.54 1.41
N GLU A 33 12.21 -3.96 2.18
CA GLU A 33 12.13 -5.16 3.01
C GLU A 33 11.03 -5.07 4.05
N GLY A 34 10.91 -3.92 4.70
CA GLY A 34 9.87 -3.67 5.68
C GLY A 34 8.48 -3.79 5.06
N PHE A 35 8.31 -3.20 3.87
CA PHE A 35 7.02 -3.28 3.17
C PHE A 35 6.70 -4.72 2.77
N LEU A 36 7.68 -5.45 2.22
CA LEU A 36 7.47 -6.84 1.80
C LEU A 36 7.06 -7.72 2.97
N LYS A 37 7.70 -7.53 4.12
CA LYS A 37 7.43 -8.34 5.32
C LYS A 37 6.13 -7.92 6.02
N ASP A 38 6.03 -6.64 6.37
CA ASP A 38 4.92 -6.15 7.18
C ASP A 38 3.64 -6.01 6.37
N GLY A 39 3.77 -5.67 5.10
CA GLY A 39 2.62 -5.48 4.21
C GLY A 39 1.80 -6.75 4.06
N GLN A 40 2.46 -7.89 3.84
CA GLN A 40 1.73 -9.15 3.67
C GLN A 40 0.97 -9.53 4.93
N THR A 41 1.60 -9.37 6.09
CA THR A 41 0.95 -9.65 7.37
C THR A 41 -0.30 -8.77 7.55
N ARG A 42 -0.18 -7.48 7.25
CA ARG A 42 -1.31 -6.55 7.36
C ARG A 42 -2.43 -6.90 6.38
N MET A 43 -2.08 -7.29 5.16
CA MET A 43 -3.08 -7.68 4.16
C MET A 43 -3.83 -8.95 4.56
N ASP A 44 -3.13 -9.94 5.10
CA ASP A 44 -3.74 -11.18 5.56
C ASP A 44 -4.72 -10.91 6.71
N GLU A 45 -4.32 -10.11 7.68
CA GLU A 45 -5.17 -9.72 8.80
C GLU A 45 -6.37 -8.88 8.32
N LEU A 46 -6.12 -7.99 7.35
CA LEU A 46 -7.16 -7.12 6.80
C LEU A 46 -8.24 -7.93 6.08
N GLU A 47 -7.83 -8.95 5.32
CA GLU A 47 -8.78 -9.84 4.64
C GLU A 47 -9.77 -10.46 5.63
N LEU A 48 -9.25 -10.96 6.76
CA LEU A 48 -10.09 -11.54 7.81
C LEU A 48 -11.00 -10.50 8.46
N ALA A 49 -10.47 -9.33 8.76
CA ALA A 49 -11.25 -8.26 9.39
C ALA A 49 -12.40 -7.80 8.49
N VAL A 50 -12.17 -7.69 7.18
CA VAL A 50 -13.22 -7.34 6.22
C VAL A 50 -14.27 -8.43 6.15
N ALA A 51 -13.84 -9.69 6.10
CA ALA A 51 -14.76 -10.84 6.03
C ALA A 51 -15.66 -10.92 7.25
N TRP A 52 -15.14 -10.58 8.43
CA TRP A 52 -15.90 -10.61 9.68
C TRP A 52 -16.70 -9.31 9.93
N GLY A 53 -16.49 -8.28 9.11
CA GLY A 53 -17.15 -6.99 9.32
C GLY A 53 -16.66 -6.29 10.59
N ASP A 54 -15.42 -6.53 10.99
CA ASP A 54 -14.83 -5.93 12.19
C ASP A 54 -14.28 -4.54 11.84
N PHE A 55 -15.13 -3.53 11.92
CA PHE A 55 -14.77 -2.16 11.51
C PHE A 55 -13.59 -1.60 12.30
N SER A 56 -13.49 -1.92 13.60
CA SER A 56 -12.36 -1.46 14.42
C SER A 56 -11.04 -1.99 13.90
N GLN A 57 -10.99 -3.29 13.58
CA GLN A 57 -9.78 -3.91 13.05
C GLN A 57 -9.49 -3.44 11.63
N VAL A 58 -10.50 -3.29 10.79
CA VAL A 58 -10.31 -2.74 9.43
C VAL A 58 -9.67 -1.37 9.51
N LYS A 59 -10.18 -0.51 10.40
CA LYS A 59 -9.65 0.85 10.58
C LYS A 59 -8.18 0.81 11.02
N LEU A 60 -7.85 0.00 12.02
CA LEU A 60 -6.48 -0.10 12.55
C LEU A 60 -5.51 -0.62 11.49
N LEU A 61 -5.91 -1.68 10.78
CA LEU A 61 -5.05 -2.31 9.79
C LEU A 61 -4.87 -1.43 8.55
N ALA A 62 -5.95 -0.77 8.11
CA ALA A 62 -5.87 0.17 7.00
C ALA A 62 -4.95 1.35 7.35
N HIS A 63 -5.01 1.83 8.58
CA HIS A 63 -4.14 2.90 9.06
C HIS A 63 -2.67 2.46 9.07
N ALA A 64 -2.40 1.25 9.57
CA ALA A 64 -1.04 0.71 9.61
C ALA A 64 -0.48 0.52 8.19
N LEU A 65 -1.28 -0.06 7.29
CA LEU A 65 -0.88 -0.25 5.90
C LEU A 65 -0.64 1.09 5.19
N LYS A 66 -1.50 2.08 5.47
CA LYS A 66 -1.33 3.43 4.96
C LYS A 66 0.04 4.01 5.33
N GLY A 67 0.45 3.80 6.58
CA GLY A 67 1.74 4.30 7.07
C GLY A 67 2.93 3.72 6.31
N ILE A 68 2.95 2.40 6.11
CA ILE A 68 4.05 1.77 5.39
C ILE A 68 4.00 2.09 3.89
N ALA A 69 2.82 2.23 3.32
CA ALA A 69 2.67 2.62 1.92
C ALA A 69 3.17 4.06 1.69
N ARG A 70 2.88 4.95 2.63
CA ARG A 70 3.33 6.34 2.56
C ARG A 70 4.86 6.42 2.62
N THR A 71 5.48 5.65 3.49
CA THR A 71 6.95 5.60 3.61
C THR A 71 7.60 5.12 2.32
N LEU A 72 6.93 4.20 1.62
CA LEU A 72 7.40 3.71 0.32
C LEU A 72 7.11 4.68 -0.82
N CYS A 73 6.33 5.73 -0.56
CA CYS A 73 5.84 6.67 -1.58
C CYS A 73 4.95 5.99 -2.62
N ALA A 74 4.21 4.97 -2.20
CA ALA A 74 3.18 4.31 -3.00
C ALA A 74 1.87 5.09 -2.82
N GLU A 75 1.75 6.20 -3.55
CA GLU A 75 0.69 7.18 -3.32
C GLU A 75 -0.72 6.63 -3.58
N ARG A 76 -0.90 5.84 -4.64
CA ARG A 76 -2.20 5.26 -4.97
C ARG A 76 -2.67 4.29 -3.88
N LEU A 77 -1.75 3.44 -3.40
CA LEU A 77 -2.06 2.52 -2.31
C LEU A 77 -2.37 3.29 -1.02
N THR A 78 -1.59 4.33 -0.74
CA THR A 78 -1.82 5.21 0.42
C THR A 78 -3.22 5.79 0.40
N ASP A 79 -3.65 6.33 -0.75
CA ASP A 79 -4.97 6.95 -0.92
C ASP A 79 -6.09 5.93 -0.73
N GLN A 80 -5.95 4.72 -1.26
CA GLN A 80 -6.95 3.67 -1.09
C GLN A 80 -7.05 3.20 0.35
N CYS A 81 -5.92 3.14 1.06
CA CYS A 81 -5.93 2.80 2.48
C CYS A 81 -6.66 3.86 3.30
N LEU A 82 -6.46 5.14 2.98
CA LEU A 82 -7.18 6.22 3.65
C LEU A 82 -8.68 6.09 3.42
N THR A 83 -9.10 5.84 2.18
CA THR A 83 -10.50 5.65 1.84
C THR A 83 -11.10 4.46 2.59
N LEU A 84 -10.35 3.38 2.73
CA LEU A 84 -10.78 2.20 3.50
C LEU A 84 -10.95 2.54 4.99
N GLU A 85 -10.00 3.27 5.54
CA GLU A 85 -10.06 3.74 6.92
C GLU A 85 -11.33 4.57 7.17
N GLU A 86 -11.63 5.48 6.25
CA GLU A 86 -12.83 6.31 6.33
C GLU A 86 -14.13 5.50 6.21
N ALA A 87 -14.16 4.51 5.31
CA ALA A 87 -15.32 3.63 5.16
C ALA A 87 -15.58 2.81 6.43
N ALA A 88 -14.51 2.33 7.07
CA ALA A 88 -14.62 1.59 8.33
C ALA A 88 -15.12 2.50 9.45
N LEU A 89 -14.63 3.73 9.50
CA LEU A 89 -15.07 4.72 10.49
C LEU A 89 -16.55 5.03 10.34
N ALA A 90 -17.07 5.01 9.11
CA ALA A 90 -18.48 5.23 8.82
C ALA A 90 -19.34 3.98 9.03
N ASN A 91 -18.75 2.84 9.41
CA ASN A 91 -19.45 1.56 9.59
C ASN A 91 -20.23 1.12 8.33
N ASP A 92 -19.67 1.41 7.15
CA ASP A 92 -20.29 1.11 5.86
C ASP A 92 -19.67 -0.16 5.28
N ILE A 93 -20.30 -1.32 5.54
CA ILE A 93 -19.71 -2.61 5.14
C ILE A 93 -19.63 -2.75 3.62
N ALA A 94 -20.62 -2.25 2.88
CA ALA A 94 -20.61 -2.33 1.42
C ALA A 94 -19.43 -1.54 0.86
N LYS A 95 -19.20 -0.34 1.40
CA LYS A 95 -18.08 0.51 0.99
C LYS A 95 -16.75 -0.09 1.41
N VAL A 96 -16.67 -0.68 2.60
CA VAL A 96 -15.45 -1.36 3.07
C VAL A 96 -15.06 -2.47 2.10
N LYS A 97 -16.02 -3.31 1.68
CA LYS A 97 -15.72 -4.40 0.75
C LYS A 97 -15.29 -3.89 -0.62
N GLU A 98 -15.96 -2.85 -1.11
CA GLU A 98 -15.60 -2.22 -2.39
C GLU A 98 -14.18 -1.67 -2.36
N VAL A 99 -13.87 -0.88 -1.33
CA VAL A 99 -12.57 -0.22 -1.23
C VAL A 99 -11.47 -1.24 -0.92
N TYR A 100 -11.76 -2.27 -0.14
CA TYR A 100 -10.79 -3.34 0.11
C TYR A 100 -10.33 -3.99 -1.21
N ALA A 101 -11.25 -4.19 -2.15
CA ALA A 101 -10.89 -4.72 -3.47
C ALA A 101 -9.89 -3.81 -4.18
N HIS A 102 -10.08 -2.51 -4.10
CA HIS A 102 -9.13 -1.54 -4.67
C HIS A 102 -7.78 -1.56 -3.95
N VAL A 103 -7.78 -1.64 -2.63
CA VAL A 103 -6.55 -1.76 -1.83
C VAL A 103 -5.77 -3.00 -2.28
N SER A 104 -6.48 -4.12 -2.45
CA SER A 104 -5.87 -5.39 -2.86
C SER A 104 -5.20 -5.28 -4.22
N ILE A 105 -5.86 -4.62 -5.19
CA ILE A 105 -5.30 -4.40 -6.53
C ILE A 105 -4.03 -3.55 -6.46
N GLU A 106 -4.10 -2.42 -5.76
CA GLU A 106 -2.95 -1.52 -5.64
C GLU A 106 -1.79 -2.18 -4.89
N TYR A 107 -2.10 -2.94 -3.84
CA TYR A 107 -1.09 -3.67 -3.09
C TYR A 107 -0.35 -4.69 -3.98
N LYS A 108 -1.09 -5.45 -4.79
CA LYS A 108 -0.50 -6.43 -5.69
C LYS A 108 0.43 -5.78 -6.72
N GLN A 109 0.05 -4.61 -7.23
CA GLN A 109 0.89 -3.88 -8.17
C GLN A 109 2.21 -3.47 -7.53
N VAL A 110 2.16 -2.97 -6.29
CA VAL A 110 3.37 -2.61 -5.55
C VAL A 110 4.24 -3.85 -5.34
N MET A 111 3.64 -4.95 -4.92
CA MET A 111 4.37 -6.20 -4.68
C MET A 111 5.06 -6.74 -5.92
N GLN A 112 4.37 -6.69 -7.05
CA GLN A 112 4.96 -7.11 -8.33
C GLN A 112 6.16 -6.26 -8.69
N LEU A 113 6.04 -4.96 -8.51
CA LEU A 113 7.12 -4.03 -8.82
C LEU A 113 8.35 -4.28 -7.93
N LEU A 114 8.15 -4.49 -6.62
CA LEU A 114 9.24 -4.74 -5.69
C LEU A 114 9.88 -6.10 -5.90
N ASN A 115 9.09 -7.12 -6.21
CA ASN A 115 9.61 -8.49 -6.41
C ASN A 115 10.39 -8.63 -7.71
N HIS A 116 10.04 -7.85 -8.75
CA HIS A 116 10.76 -7.88 -10.01
C HIS A 116 11.93 -6.93 -10.03
N GLY A 117 12.06 -6.08 -9.02
CA GLY A 117 13.21 -5.22 -8.86
C GLY A 117 13.40 -4.25 -10.00
N SER A 118 14.65 -4.04 -10.38
CA SER A 118 15.05 -3.08 -11.39
C SER A 118 15.36 -3.76 -12.74
N GLU A 119 14.62 -4.77 -13.10
CA GLU A 119 14.80 -5.48 -14.36
C GLU A 119 14.46 -4.63 -15.57
N ASP A 120 13.94 -3.49 -15.35
CA ASP A 120 13.53 -2.55 -16.41
C ASP A 120 14.68 -1.82 -17.04
#